data_5d781070e5cb043e6f7af85a19f21545
#
_entry.id   5d781070e5cb043e6f7af85a19f21545
#
_cell.length_a   1.000
_cell.length_b   1.000
_cell.length_c   1.000
_cell.angle_alpha   90.00
_cell.angle_beta   90.00
_cell.angle_gamma   90.00
#
_symmetry.space_group_name_H-M   'P 1'
#
loop_
_entity.id
_entity.type
_entity.pdbx_description
1 polymer ?
#
loop_
_entity_poly.entity_id
_entity_poly.type
_entity_poly.pdbx_seq_one_letter_code
_entity_poly.pdbx_strand_id
1 'polypeptide(L)'
;MNLRDNSIDLVSFNKLFTEYHERFVRFAYTYVDNYMEAEDIVMEAMTYYWENRTRLFGVNPPAYIFTTIKNKCLNYLRDRQYYQAVSEQLQEHAAWKLAIQISTLEACNPEELFSK
;
A
#
# COMPACT_ATOMS: atom_id res chain seq x y z
N MET A 1 -6.22 0.76 -28.24
CA MET A 1 -5.96 -0.02 -27.06
C MET A 1 -5.20 -1.30 -27.40
N ASN A 2 -4.30 -1.66 -26.60
CA ASN A 2 -3.49 -2.83 -26.84
C ASN A 2 -4.18 -4.06 -26.27
N LEU A 3 -4.58 -4.97 -27.15
CA LEU A 3 -5.29 -6.15 -26.71
C LEU A 3 -4.42 -7.13 -25.96
N ARG A 4 -3.14 -6.93 -26.03
CA ARG A 4 -2.22 -7.80 -25.33
C ARG A 4 -1.72 -7.24 -24.05
N ASP A 5 -2.24 -6.10 -23.67
CA ASP A 5 -1.90 -5.49 -22.40
C ASP A 5 -2.49 -6.36 -21.30
N ASN A 6 -1.62 -6.99 -20.52
CA ASN A 6 -2.04 -7.85 -19.44
C ASN A 6 -2.10 -7.13 -18.12
N SER A 7 -1.98 -5.82 -18.14
CA SER A 7 -2.08 -5.06 -16.92
C SER A 7 -3.50 -5.12 -16.40
N ILE A 8 -3.66 -4.75 -15.13
CA ILE A 8 -4.96 -4.69 -14.50
C ILE A 8 -5.84 -3.68 -15.22
N ASP A 9 -7.11 -4.01 -15.44
CA ASP A 9 -8.02 -3.08 -16.08
C ASP A 9 -8.67 -2.20 -15.02
N LEU A 10 -9.44 -1.22 -15.47
CA LEU A 10 -10.02 -0.24 -14.57
C LEU A 10 -11.00 -0.86 -13.58
N VAL A 11 -11.80 -1.81 -14.04
CA VAL A 11 -12.76 -2.46 -13.14
C VAL A 11 -12.05 -3.18 -12.02
N SER A 12 -11.03 -3.94 -12.36
CA SER A 12 -10.26 -4.67 -11.35
C SER A 12 -9.52 -3.73 -10.43
N PHE A 13 -9.01 -2.63 -10.98
CA PHE A 13 -8.31 -1.67 -10.15
C PHE A 13 -9.27 -1.00 -9.17
N ASN A 14 -10.47 -0.64 -9.61
CA ASN A 14 -11.44 -0.04 -8.71
C ASN A 14 -11.83 -0.99 -7.60
N LYS A 15 -11.91 -2.26 -7.91
CA LYS A 15 -12.21 -3.27 -6.91
C LYS A 15 -11.09 -3.36 -5.89
N LEU A 16 -9.87 -3.37 -6.38
CA LEU A 16 -8.69 -3.36 -5.52
C LEU A 16 -8.70 -2.14 -4.62
N PHE A 17 -8.96 -0.98 -5.20
CA PHE A 17 -9.00 0.26 -4.45
C PHE A 17 -10.03 0.18 -3.33
N THR A 18 -11.24 -0.24 -3.67
CA THR A 18 -12.31 -0.32 -2.69
C THR A 18 -11.97 -1.27 -1.56
N GLU A 19 -11.36 -2.39 -1.90
CA GLU A 19 -11.08 -3.41 -0.92
C GLU A 19 -9.94 -3.05 0.02
N TYR A 20 -8.93 -2.37 -0.48
CA TYR A 20 -7.70 -2.18 0.29
C TYR A 20 -7.47 -0.76 0.78
N HIS A 21 -8.19 0.20 0.24
CA HIS A 21 -7.91 1.59 0.55
C HIS A 21 -7.90 1.87 2.04
N GLU A 22 -8.92 1.43 2.73
CA GLU A 22 -9.03 1.74 4.16
C GLU A 22 -7.93 1.06 4.97
N ARG A 23 -7.61 -0.17 4.63
CA ARG A 23 -6.53 -0.87 5.32
C ARG A 23 -5.21 -0.15 5.14
N PHE A 24 -4.96 0.28 3.93
CA PHE A 24 -3.71 0.97 3.62
C PHE A 24 -3.64 2.29 4.35
N VAL A 25 -4.76 3.01 4.42
CA VAL A 25 -4.77 4.29 5.13
C VAL A 25 -4.51 4.08 6.61
N ARG A 26 -5.12 3.06 7.20
CA ARG A 26 -4.86 2.77 8.62
C ARG A 26 -3.40 2.41 8.86
N PHE A 27 -2.83 1.64 7.95
CA PHE A 27 -1.42 1.30 8.08
C PHE A 27 -0.54 2.56 8.00
N ALA A 28 -0.79 3.39 7.02
CA ALA A 28 -0.02 4.62 6.88
C ALA A 28 -0.19 5.53 8.07
N TYR A 29 -1.39 5.57 8.61
CA TYR A 29 -1.68 6.42 9.76
C TYR A 29 -0.83 6.04 10.97
N THR A 30 -0.56 4.76 11.14
CA THR A 30 0.26 4.35 12.29
C THR A 30 1.68 4.90 12.19
N TYR A 31 2.11 5.24 10.99
CA TYR A 31 3.45 5.81 10.82
C TYR A 31 3.44 7.34 10.89
N VAL A 32 2.48 7.97 10.23
CA VAL A 32 2.55 9.42 10.05
C VAL A 32 1.67 10.19 11.04
N ASP A 33 0.77 9.52 11.73
CA ASP A 33 -0.05 10.10 12.79
C ASP A 33 -0.80 11.35 12.31
N ASN A 34 -1.22 11.34 11.06
CA ASN A 34 -1.97 12.42 10.45
C ASN A 34 -2.82 11.79 9.36
N TYR A 35 -4.14 11.89 9.52
CA TYR A 35 -5.01 11.18 8.61
C TYR A 35 -4.92 11.68 7.18
N MET A 36 -4.84 12.99 7.02
CA MET A 36 -4.76 13.56 5.67
C MET A 36 -3.47 13.15 4.97
N GLU A 37 -2.37 13.13 5.72
CA GLU A 37 -1.11 12.67 5.15
C GLU A 37 -1.17 11.21 4.80
N ALA A 38 -1.79 10.41 5.67
CA ALA A 38 -1.91 8.99 5.40
C ALA A 38 -2.70 8.75 4.12
N GLU A 39 -3.81 9.47 3.97
CA GLU A 39 -4.61 9.34 2.77
C GLU A 39 -3.85 9.77 1.52
N ASP A 40 -3.11 10.86 1.62
CA ASP A 40 -2.30 11.35 0.52
C ASP A 40 -1.29 10.30 0.07
N ILE A 41 -0.61 9.72 1.04
CA ILE A 41 0.40 8.71 0.74
C ILE A 41 -0.22 7.52 0.02
N VAL A 42 -1.37 7.07 0.51
CA VAL A 42 -2.04 5.92 -0.10
C VAL A 42 -2.50 6.27 -1.51
N MET A 43 -3.07 7.45 -1.69
CA MET A 43 -3.53 7.85 -3.01
C MET A 43 -2.38 7.96 -3.99
N GLU A 44 -1.26 8.51 -3.55
CA GLU A 44 -0.09 8.60 -4.41
C GLU A 44 0.41 7.22 -4.82
N ALA A 45 0.45 6.30 -3.86
CA ALA A 45 0.93 4.96 -4.16
C ALA A 45 0.02 4.25 -5.13
N MET A 46 -1.28 4.38 -4.95
CA MET A 46 -2.24 3.72 -5.83
C MET A 46 -2.25 4.34 -7.22
N THR A 47 -2.13 5.67 -7.28
CA THR A 47 -2.06 6.35 -8.56
C THR A 47 -0.79 5.95 -9.31
N TYR A 48 0.31 5.88 -8.60
CA TYR A 48 1.55 5.46 -9.23
C TYR A 48 1.42 4.05 -9.81
N TYR A 49 0.82 3.14 -9.05
CA TYR A 49 0.62 1.81 -9.57
C TYR A 49 -0.24 1.83 -10.82
N TRP A 50 -1.33 2.58 -10.77
CA TRP A 50 -2.22 2.64 -11.92
C TRP A 50 -1.51 3.19 -13.16
N GLU A 51 -0.74 4.25 -12.99
CA GLU A 51 -0.06 4.88 -14.11
C GLU A 51 1.03 4.00 -14.69
N ASN A 52 1.58 3.11 -13.89
CA ASN A 52 2.66 2.23 -14.33
C ASN A 52 2.22 0.77 -14.46
N ARG A 53 0.93 0.53 -14.55
CA ARG A 53 0.43 -0.83 -14.49
C ARG A 53 0.96 -1.73 -15.58
N THR A 54 1.20 -1.18 -16.74
CA THR A 54 1.73 -1.99 -17.84
C THR A 54 3.14 -2.45 -17.54
N ARG A 55 3.95 -1.53 -17.04
CA ARG A 55 5.32 -1.83 -16.70
C ARG A 55 5.40 -2.79 -15.51
N LEU A 56 4.40 -2.73 -14.66
CA LEU A 56 4.38 -3.55 -13.45
C LEU A 56 3.58 -4.84 -13.64
N PHE A 57 3.39 -5.24 -14.85
CA PHE A 57 2.70 -6.49 -15.14
C PHE A 57 3.41 -7.64 -14.45
N GLY A 58 2.63 -8.52 -13.84
CA GLY A 58 3.19 -9.68 -13.18
C GLY A 58 3.47 -9.49 -11.70
N VAL A 59 3.38 -8.25 -11.23
CA VAL A 59 3.57 -7.96 -9.82
C VAL A 59 2.25 -8.12 -9.10
N ASN A 60 2.30 -8.60 -7.86
CA ASN A 60 1.11 -8.66 -7.02
C ASN A 60 0.71 -7.22 -6.65
N PRO A 61 -0.44 -6.73 -7.11
CA PRO A 61 -0.77 -5.32 -6.90
C PRO A 61 -0.85 -4.91 -5.43
N PRO A 62 -1.58 -5.63 -4.57
CA PRO A 62 -1.63 -5.20 -3.16
C PRO A 62 -0.26 -5.17 -2.50
N ALA A 63 0.56 -6.18 -2.78
CA ALA A 63 1.89 -6.23 -2.16
C ALA A 63 2.77 -5.09 -2.65
N TYR A 64 2.70 -4.79 -3.93
CA TYR A 64 3.51 -3.71 -4.47
C TYR A 64 3.08 -2.37 -3.89
N ILE A 65 1.78 -2.14 -3.85
CA ILE A 65 1.25 -0.87 -3.33
C ILE A 65 1.60 -0.73 -1.86
N PHE A 66 1.48 -1.82 -1.10
CA PHE A 66 1.83 -1.79 0.30
C PHE A 66 3.30 -1.40 0.51
N THR A 67 4.19 -1.99 -0.27
CA THR A 67 5.61 -1.67 -0.15
C THR A 67 5.87 -0.21 -0.48
N THR A 68 5.20 0.31 -1.50
CA THR A 68 5.32 1.71 -1.86
C THR A 68 4.87 2.60 -0.71
N ILE A 69 3.74 2.26 -0.11
CA ILE A 69 3.21 3.04 1.01
C ILE A 69 4.19 3.03 2.18
N LYS A 70 4.70 1.86 2.51
CA LYS A 70 5.65 1.75 3.61
C LYS A 70 6.87 2.63 3.38
N ASN A 71 7.42 2.59 2.18
CA ASN A 71 8.58 3.39 1.87
C ASN A 71 8.28 4.88 1.94
N LYS A 72 7.11 5.28 1.48
CA LYS A 72 6.73 6.68 1.55
C LYS A 72 6.55 7.13 3.00
N CYS A 73 5.99 6.26 3.84
CA CYS A 73 5.83 6.58 5.24
C CYS A 73 7.18 6.76 5.93
N LEU A 74 8.11 5.89 5.63
CA LEU A 74 9.44 5.99 6.23
C LEU A 74 10.16 7.26 5.78
N ASN A 75 10.00 7.62 4.51
CA ASN A 75 10.57 8.86 4.02
C ASN A 75 9.96 10.07 4.71
N TYR A 76 8.64 10.02 4.90
CA TYR A 76 7.96 11.11 5.58
C TYR A 76 8.50 11.31 6.99
N LEU A 77 8.67 10.21 7.72
CA LEU A 77 9.17 10.29 9.09
C LEU A 77 10.60 10.76 9.14
N ARG A 78 11.40 10.31 8.20
CA ARG A 78 12.80 10.73 8.14
C ARG A 78 12.89 12.22 7.88
N ASP A 79 12.05 12.71 6.99
CA ASP A 79 12.04 14.13 6.66
C ASP A 79 11.63 14.97 7.86
N ARG A 80 10.81 14.42 8.73
CA ARG A 80 10.35 15.15 9.90
C ARG A 80 11.28 14.98 11.10
N GLN A 81 12.30 14.18 10.95
CA GLN A 81 13.33 14.02 11.96
C GLN A 81 12.83 13.48 13.29
N TYR A 82 11.70 12.84 13.31
CA TYR A 82 11.31 12.14 14.52
C TYR A 82 11.05 10.67 14.23
N TYR A 83 11.73 10.22 13.22
CA TYR A 83 11.61 8.85 12.76
C TYR A 83 11.89 7.85 13.88
N GLN A 84 12.90 8.13 14.67
CA GLN A 84 13.32 7.16 15.67
C GLN A 84 12.28 6.96 16.74
N ALA A 85 11.74 8.04 17.28
CA ALA A 85 10.75 7.93 18.35
C ALA A 85 9.48 7.25 17.85
N VAL A 86 9.03 7.65 16.67
CA VAL A 86 7.82 7.07 16.11
C VAL A 86 8.02 5.59 15.79
N SER A 87 9.19 5.28 15.24
CA SER A 87 9.48 3.92 14.85
C SER A 87 9.42 2.95 16.03
N GLU A 88 9.97 3.37 17.17
CA GLU A 88 9.96 2.51 18.34
C GLU A 88 8.55 2.21 18.81
N GLN A 89 7.72 3.23 18.87
CA GLN A 89 6.39 3.05 19.40
C GLN A 89 5.45 2.37 18.43
N LEU A 90 5.44 2.84 17.22
CA LEU A 90 4.46 2.34 16.26
C LEU A 90 4.80 0.96 15.74
N GLN A 91 6.08 0.70 15.52
CA GLN A 91 6.46 -0.61 15.04
C GLN A 91 6.22 -1.69 16.07
N GLU A 92 6.42 -1.35 17.32
CA GLU A 92 6.24 -2.34 18.37
C GLU A 92 4.80 -2.57 18.72
N HIS A 93 3.96 -1.56 18.57
CA HIS A 93 2.59 -1.68 19.06
C HIS A 93 1.56 -1.71 17.96
N ALA A 94 1.58 -0.73 17.08
CA ALA A 94 0.53 -0.61 16.07
C ALA A 94 1.00 -1.01 14.69
N ALA A 95 2.07 -0.38 14.22
CA ALA A 95 2.54 -0.65 12.87
C ALA A 95 3.01 -2.08 12.72
N TRP A 96 3.60 -2.63 13.78
CA TRP A 96 4.04 -4.02 13.74
C TRP A 96 2.88 -4.97 13.49
N LYS A 97 1.78 -4.77 14.20
CA LYS A 97 0.62 -5.62 14.01
C LYS A 97 0.04 -5.51 12.61
N LEU A 98 -0.06 -4.29 12.12
CA LEU A 98 -0.58 -4.09 10.78
C LEU A 98 0.35 -4.64 9.74
N ALA A 99 1.65 -4.50 9.96
CA ALA A 99 2.62 -5.04 9.02
C ALA A 99 2.51 -6.55 8.92
N ILE A 100 2.26 -7.22 10.04
CA ILE A 100 2.09 -8.66 10.02
C ILE A 100 0.87 -9.05 9.20
N GLN A 101 -0.23 -8.32 9.37
CA GLN A 101 -1.43 -8.60 8.61
C GLN A 101 -1.20 -8.42 7.12
N ILE A 102 -0.49 -7.38 6.75
CA ILE A 102 -0.21 -7.12 5.33
C ILE A 102 0.78 -8.14 4.80
N SER A 103 1.73 -8.55 5.62
CA SER A 103 2.67 -9.61 5.20
C SER A 103 1.92 -10.89 4.88
N THR A 104 0.87 -11.17 5.61
CA THR A 104 0.03 -12.32 5.30
C THR A 104 -0.59 -12.18 3.92
N LEU A 105 -1.02 -10.97 3.58
CA LEU A 105 -1.54 -10.72 2.24
C LEU A 105 -0.48 -10.92 1.18
N GLU A 106 0.74 -10.49 1.46
CA GLU A 106 1.84 -10.68 0.51
C GLU A 106 2.12 -12.14 0.25
N ALA A 107 1.96 -12.96 1.27
CA ALA A 107 2.21 -14.38 1.14
C ALA A 107 1.07 -15.11 0.45
N CYS A 108 -0.06 -14.47 0.28
CA CYS A 108 -1.20 -15.10 -0.34
C CYS A 108 -1.03 -15.22 -1.84
N ASN A 109 -1.65 -16.25 -2.38
CA ASN A 109 -1.76 -16.40 -3.82
C ASN A 109 -2.58 -15.23 -4.35
N PRO A 110 -2.13 -14.58 -5.44
CA PRO A 110 -2.91 -13.47 -5.99
C PRO A 110 -4.37 -13.82 -6.28
N GLU A 111 -4.62 -15.05 -6.67
CA GLU A 111 -5.99 -15.47 -6.91
C GLU A 111 -6.83 -15.40 -5.65
N GLU A 112 -6.23 -15.76 -4.53
CA GLU A 112 -6.95 -15.69 -3.27
C GLU A 112 -7.30 -14.28 -2.90
N LEU A 113 -6.43 -13.34 -3.24
CA LEU A 113 -6.67 -11.95 -2.91
C LEU A 113 -7.85 -11.38 -3.68
N PHE A 114 -8.08 -11.86 -4.87
CA PHE A 114 -9.08 -11.28 -5.75
C PHE A 114 -10.28 -12.16 -6.02
N SER A 115 -10.33 -13.33 -5.47
CA SER A 115 -11.40 -14.26 -5.78
C SER A 115 -12.62 -14.12 -4.89
N LYS A 116 -12.61 -13.18 -3.98
CA LYS A 116 -13.75 -13.05 -3.06
C LYS A 116 -14.84 -12.16 -3.53
#